data_7fe07b9ed46986614de8ec988b189f1a
#
_entry.id   7fe07b9ed46986614de8ec988b189f1a
#
_cell.length_a   1.000
_cell.length_b   1.000
_cell.length_c   1.000
_cell.angle_alpha   90.00
_cell.angle_beta   90.00
_cell.angle_gamma   90.00
#
_symmetry.space_group_name_H-M   'P 1'
#
loop_
_entity.id
_entity.type
_entity.pdbx_description
1 polymer ?
#
loop_
_entity_poly.entity_id
_entity_poly.type
_entity_poly.pdbx_seq_one_letter_code
_entity_poly.pdbx_strand_id
1 'polypeptide(L)'
;HISSICNSESALVVNNNAAAVMLSINEIANNGEVIVSRGQLVEIGGSFRVPEIIEKSGAHLKEVGTTNRTHLKDYISAITKKTKLLLWVHTSNYVVKGFTKSISLADLVKLGKKHKIPVMVDWGSGSFLNMKTLGIADEIPVNLIMKNNPDLMTFSGDKLIGGPQSGIIVGSKKIIKKIQSNTLYRILRSDKITIALLEEVLRSYNVNNFSDKNISLKMLSTKRNVLKKRGQEILSLIDNKKIQSLRIKLIESYVEAGSGSLPEDKIESMALSFNPKQTNVEKLSFQLRTCNQGVVGYISKNLFFIDLKAVFQSQLKKIAISINSL
;
A
#
# COMPACT_ATOMS: atom_id res chain seq x y z
N HIS A 1 -10.73 -13.67 -11.55
CA HIS A 1 -9.44 -13.77 -10.84
C HIS A 1 -9.52 -13.16 -9.42
N ILE A 2 -9.92 -11.88 -9.29
CA ILE A 2 -9.98 -11.20 -7.97
C ILE A 2 -10.88 -11.96 -7.00
N SER A 3 -12.11 -12.30 -7.41
CA SER A 3 -13.06 -13.01 -6.55
C SER A 3 -12.49 -14.34 -6.05
N SER A 4 -11.81 -15.09 -6.91
CA SER A 4 -11.17 -16.36 -6.56
C SER A 4 -10.03 -16.17 -5.55
N ILE A 5 -9.13 -15.20 -5.80
CA ILE A 5 -7.99 -14.94 -4.90
C ILE A 5 -8.47 -14.44 -3.53
N CYS A 6 -9.51 -13.60 -3.49
CA CYS A 6 -10.04 -13.01 -2.27
C CYS A 6 -11.05 -13.89 -1.53
N ASN A 7 -11.46 -15.04 -2.07
CA ASN A 7 -12.57 -15.84 -1.56
C ASN A 7 -13.86 -15.01 -1.40
N SER A 8 -14.22 -14.21 -2.41
CA SER A 8 -15.43 -13.38 -2.43
C SER A 8 -16.38 -13.84 -3.55
N GLU A 9 -17.67 -13.52 -3.42
CA GLU A 9 -18.67 -13.88 -4.44
C GLU A 9 -18.51 -13.06 -5.73
N SER A 10 -18.07 -11.80 -5.60
CA SER A 10 -17.95 -10.88 -6.73
C SER A 10 -16.92 -9.79 -6.47
N ALA A 11 -16.45 -9.15 -7.54
CA ALA A 11 -15.50 -8.06 -7.47
C ALA A 11 -15.82 -6.98 -8.52
N LEU A 12 -15.38 -5.74 -8.23
CA LEU A 12 -15.46 -4.59 -9.12
C LEU A 12 -14.14 -3.81 -9.06
N VAL A 13 -13.76 -3.20 -10.17
CA VAL A 13 -12.54 -2.40 -10.26
C VAL A 13 -12.90 -0.97 -10.64
N VAL A 14 -12.29 -0.02 -9.93
CA VAL A 14 -12.37 1.42 -10.18
C VAL A 14 -10.96 2.01 -10.26
N ASN A 15 -10.84 3.30 -10.56
CA ASN A 15 -9.55 3.93 -10.87
C ASN A 15 -8.58 4.06 -9.68
N ASN A 16 -9.04 4.07 -8.43
CA ASN A 16 -8.20 4.03 -7.21
C ASN A 16 -9.01 3.63 -5.98
N ASN A 17 -8.34 3.36 -4.84
CA ASN A 17 -9.03 2.93 -3.62
C ASN A 17 -9.89 4.04 -3.00
N ALA A 18 -9.52 5.31 -3.11
CA ALA A 18 -10.36 6.41 -2.61
C ALA A 18 -11.72 6.44 -3.32
N ALA A 19 -11.71 6.21 -4.65
CA ALA A 19 -12.92 6.05 -5.45
C ALA A 19 -13.72 4.80 -5.05
N ALA A 20 -13.04 3.69 -4.74
CA ALA A 20 -13.69 2.47 -4.26
C ALA A 20 -14.43 2.71 -2.94
N VAL A 21 -13.78 3.38 -1.99
CA VAL A 21 -14.38 3.75 -0.69
C VAL A 21 -15.57 4.70 -0.89
N MET A 22 -15.37 5.79 -1.65
CA MET A 22 -16.41 6.78 -1.92
C MET A 22 -17.64 6.16 -2.58
N LEU A 23 -17.45 5.37 -3.64
CA LEU A 23 -18.52 4.73 -4.38
C LEU A 23 -19.30 3.73 -3.52
N SER A 24 -18.58 2.95 -2.71
CA SER A 24 -19.20 1.96 -1.81
C SER A 24 -20.04 2.62 -0.73
N ILE A 25 -19.54 3.68 -0.09
CA ILE A 25 -20.27 4.43 0.93
C ILE A 25 -21.47 5.15 0.30
N ASN A 26 -21.31 5.79 -0.87
CA ASN A 26 -22.40 6.45 -1.57
C ASN A 26 -23.54 5.49 -1.87
N GLU A 27 -23.26 4.27 -2.35
CA GLU A 27 -24.30 3.28 -2.66
C GLU A 27 -25.02 2.76 -1.42
N ILE A 28 -24.27 2.54 -0.31
CA ILE A 28 -24.82 1.84 0.85
C ILE A 28 -25.41 2.81 1.88
N ALA A 29 -24.77 3.97 2.06
CA ALA A 29 -25.04 4.85 3.21
C ALA A 29 -25.43 6.29 2.84
N ASN A 30 -25.72 6.58 1.57
CA ASN A 30 -26.18 7.92 1.17
C ASN A 30 -27.35 8.40 2.06
N ASN A 31 -27.24 9.63 2.57
CA ASN A 31 -28.17 10.24 3.56
C ASN A 31 -28.30 9.44 4.88
N GLY A 32 -27.35 8.56 5.18
CA GLY A 32 -27.33 7.77 6.42
C GLY A 32 -26.05 7.96 7.23
N GLU A 33 -26.03 7.38 8.43
CA GLU A 33 -24.87 7.42 9.32
C GLU A 33 -23.90 6.28 9.00
N VAL A 34 -22.59 6.61 8.95
CA VAL A 34 -21.48 5.65 8.89
C VAL A 34 -20.74 5.71 10.22
N ILE A 35 -20.75 4.61 10.97
CA ILE A 35 -20.06 4.54 12.27
C ILE A 35 -18.61 4.07 12.04
N VAL A 36 -17.65 4.84 12.56
CA VAL A 36 -16.20 4.57 12.47
C VAL A 36 -15.53 4.78 13.83
N SER A 37 -14.56 3.96 14.18
CA SER A 37 -13.71 4.21 15.34
C SER A 37 -12.87 5.48 15.11
N ARG A 38 -12.80 6.38 16.09
CA ARG A 38 -11.95 7.57 16.05
C ARG A 38 -10.49 7.23 15.82
N GLY A 39 -10.00 6.12 16.40
CA GLY A 39 -8.66 5.61 16.17
C GLY A 39 -8.41 5.05 14.75
N GLN A 40 -9.41 5.03 13.88
CA GLN A 40 -9.32 4.57 12.49
C GLN A 40 -9.59 5.70 11.46
N LEU A 41 -9.64 6.96 11.90
CA LEU A 41 -9.79 8.11 11.01
C LEU A 41 -8.45 8.48 10.37
N VAL A 42 -8.12 7.73 9.34
CA VAL A 42 -6.83 7.80 8.63
C VAL A 42 -6.77 9.04 7.73
N GLU A 43 -5.61 9.69 7.70
CA GLU A 43 -5.18 10.57 6.61
C GLU A 43 -4.03 9.89 5.86
N ILE A 44 -4.13 9.80 4.54
CA ILE A 44 -3.09 9.29 3.64
C ILE A 44 -2.58 10.44 2.77
N GLY A 45 -1.33 10.35 2.31
CA GLY A 45 -0.71 11.37 1.47
C GLY A 45 -1.59 11.85 0.31
N GLY A 46 -1.54 13.15 -0.01
CA GLY A 46 -2.41 13.76 -1.03
C GLY A 46 -3.78 14.20 -0.50
N SER A 47 -3.92 14.36 0.82
CA SER A 47 -5.15 14.86 1.47
C SER A 47 -6.34 13.90 1.42
N PHE A 48 -6.11 12.59 1.30
CA PHE A 48 -7.18 11.60 1.50
C PHE A 48 -7.46 11.49 3.00
N ARG A 49 -8.62 11.96 3.43
CA ARG A 49 -9.12 11.86 4.80
C ARG A 49 -10.42 11.09 4.85
N VAL A 50 -10.48 10.04 5.64
CA VAL A 50 -11.69 9.21 5.78
C VAL A 50 -12.93 10.03 6.13
N PRO A 51 -12.90 11.00 7.07
CA PRO A 51 -14.07 11.85 7.34
C PRO A 51 -14.59 12.58 6.10
N GLU A 52 -13.69 13.23 5.35
CA GLU A 52 -14.08 14.00 4.16
C GLU A 52 -14.66 13.11 3.05
N ILE A 53 -14.11 11.90 2.88
CA ILE A 53 -14.65 10.95 1.89
C ILE A 53 -16.04 10.47 2.28
N ILE A 54 -16.30 10.22 3.57
CA ILE A 54 -17.63 9.84 4.05
C ILE A 54 -18.63 10.96 3.74
N GLU A 55 -18.30 12.20 4.06
CA GLU A 55 -19.18 13.35 3.80
C GLU A 55 -19.40 13.58 2.29
N LYS A 56 -18.33 13.55 1.48
CA LYS A 56 -18.44 13.66 0.02
C LYS A 56 -19.19 12.50 -0.63
N SER A 57 -19.30 11.37 0.04
CA SER A 57 -20.13 10.24 -0.38
C SER A 57 -21.63 10.47 -0.11
N GLY A 58 -22.01 11.61 0.48
CA GLY A 58 -23.39 11.92 0.87
C GLY A 58 -23.83 11.24 2.16
N ALA A 59 -22.93 10.67 2.92
CA ALA A 59 -23.19 10.06 4.22
C ALA A 59 -22.75 10.97 5.38
N HIS A 60 -23.23 10.66 6.60
CA HIS A 60 -22.87 11.39 7.81
C HIS A 60 -21.91 10.54 8.66
N LEU A 61 -20.74 11.10 8.95
CA LEU A 61 -19.78 10.45 9.85
C LEU A 61 -20.31 10.41 11.28
N LYS A 62 -20.21 9.25 11.91
CA LYS A 62 -20.45 9.06 13.34
C LYS A 62 -19.27 8.39 14.00
N GLU A 63 -18.48 9.18 14.72
CA GLU A 63 -17.29 8.70 15.41
C GLU A 63 -17.63 8.00 16.72
N VAL A 64 -16.93 6.91 17.04
CA VAL A 64 -17.05 6.19 18.29
C VAL A 64 -15.72 5.94 18.97
N GLY A 65 -15.73 5.86 20.29
CA GLY A 65 -14.52 5.67 21.10
C GLY A 65 -13.63 6.91 21.14
N THR A 66 -12.35 6.67 21.41
CA THR A 66 -11.29 7.67 21.46
C THR A 66 -10.15 7.30 20.53
N THR A 67 -9.14 8.15 20.38
CA THR A 67 -7.99 7.92 19.49
C THR A 67 -7.30 6.58 19.76
N ASN A 68 -7.14 6.20 21.04
CA ASN A 68 -6.40 5.01 21.45
C ASN A 68 -7.28 3.86 21.96
N ARG A 69 -8.57 4.11 22.25
CA ARG A 69 -9.45 3.07 22.81
C ARG A 69 -10.87 3.13 22.24
N THR A 70 -11.30 2.01 21.66
CA THR A 70 -12.67 1.82 21.19
C THR A 70 -13.15 0.44 21.64
N HIS A 71 -14.33 0.42 22.23
CA HIS A 71 -14.97 -0.78 22.76
C HIS A 71 -16.22 -1.13 21.98
N LEU A 72 -16.66 -2.38 22.03
CA LEU A 72 -17.91 -2.82 21.38
C LEU A 72 -19.13 -2.01 21.85
N LYS A 73 -19.17 -1.65 23.14
CA LYS A 73 -20.25 -0.82 23.72
C LYS A 73 -20.37 0.56 23.05
N ASP A 74 -19.25 1.12 22.57
CA ASP A 74 -19.24 2.45 21.93
C ASP A 74 -19.99 2.38 20.59
N TYR A 75 -19.80 1.29 19.82
CA TYR A 75 -20.57 1.03 18.61
C TYR A 75 -22.04 0.77 18.91
N ILE A 76 -22.33 -0.10 19.90
CA ILE A 76 -23.72 -0.45 20.28
C ILE A 76 -24.52 0.80 20.66
N SER A 77 -23.95 1.68 21.49
CA SER A 77 -24.63 2.91 21.93
C SER A 77 -24.80 3.94 20.81
N ALA A 78 -23.97 3.87 19.76
CA ALA A 78 -24.03 4.78 18.62
C ALA A 78 -25.03 4.35 17.55
N ILE A 79 -25.46 3.09 17.50
CA ILE A 79 -26.40 2.60 16.48
C ILE A 79 -27.76 3.28 16.64
N THR A 80 -28.26 3.85 15.53
CA THR A 80 -29.60 4.46 15.42
C THR A 80 -30.34 3.91 14.21
N LYS A 81 -31.61 4.34 14.03
CA LYS A 81 -32.39 4.03 12.82
C LYS A 81 -31.76 4.63 11.54
N LYS A 82 -30.89 5.65 11.67
CA LYS A 82 -30.17 6.29 10.56
C LYS A 82 -28.86 5.57 10.20
N THR A 83 -28.37 4.66 11.04
CA THR A 83 -27.12 3.94 10.79
C THR A 83 -27.29 3.00 9.60
N LYS A 84 -26.47 3.18 8.58
CA LYS A 84 -26.47 2.41 7.32
C LYS A 84 -25.24 1.56 7.11
N LEU A 85 -24.12 1.89 7.78
CA LEU A 85 -22.85 1.22 7.57
C LEU A 85 -22.00 1.24 8.84
N LEU A 86 -21.36 0.11 9.14
CA LEU A 86 -20.22 0.03 10.08
C LEU A 86 -18.96 -0.06 9.24
N LEU A 87 -18.10 0.95 9.35
CA LEU A 87 -16.83 0.99 8.59
C LEU A 87 -15.66 0.64 9.50
N TRP A 88 -14.86 -0.31 9.07
CA TRP A 88 -13.60 -0.70 9.70
C TRP A 88 -12.44 -0.32 8.78
N VAL A 89 -11.57 0.59 9.22
CA VAL A 89 -10.45 1.09 8.42
C VAL A 89 -9.14 0.55 8.98
N HIS A 90 -8.34 -0.07 8.12
CA HIS A 90 -7.00 -0.53 8.48
C HIS A 90 -6.03 0.67 8.56
N THR A 91 -5.39 0.81 9.71
CA THR A 91 -4.40 1.87 9.96
C THR A 91 -3.04 1.47 9.37
N SER A 92 -2.98 1.38 8.03
CA SER A 92 -1.80 0.87 7.32
C SER A 92 -0.60 1.82 7.32
N ASN A 93 -0.77 3.10 7.69
CA ASN A 93 0.25 4.14 7.61
C ASN A 93 0.64 4.77 8.96
N TYR A 94 0.03 4.31 10.05
CA TYR A 94 0.43 4.69 11.41
C TYR A 94 0.06 3.60 12.42
N VAL A 95 0.69 3.66 13.60
CA VAL A 95 0.43 2.76 14.72
C VAL A 95 0.18 3.55 15.99
N VAL A 96 -0.87 3.21 16.72
CA VAL A 96 -1.15 3.76 18.05
C VAL A 96 -0.55 2.84 19.10
N LYS A 97 0.42 3.34 19.89
CA LYS A 97 1.13 2.56 20.93
C LYS A 97 0.74 3.00 22.33
N GLY A 98 0.94 2.13 23.30
CA GLY A 98 0.70 2.37 24.73
C GLY A 98 -0.61 1.73 25.19
N PHE A 99 -1.42 2.46 25.98
CA PHE A 99 -2.66 1.97 26.54
C PHE A 99 -3.78 1.99 25.47
N THR A 100 -3.79 0.98 24.61
CA THR A 100 -4.68 0.90 23.44
C THR A 100 -5.71 -0.22 23.56
N LYS A 101 -6.84 -0.06 22.89
CA LYS A 101 -7.84 -1.10 22.65
C LYS A 101 -8.61 -0.83 21.36
N SER A 102 -8.68 -1.81 20.50
CA SER A 102 -9.51 -1.79 19.29
C SER A 102 -10.51 -2.93 19.30
N ILE A 103 -11.57 -2.79 18.52
CA ILE A 103 -12.53 -3.86 18.27
C ILE A 103 -11.99 -4.79 17.19
N SER A 104 -12.18 -6.10 17.34
CA SER A 104 -11.85 -7.03 16.28
C SER A 104 -12.84 -6.92 15.11
N LEU A 105 -12.38 -7.16 13.88
CA LEU A 105 -13.27 -7.21 12.72
C LEU A 105 -14.38 -8.27 12.91
N ALA A 106 -14.04 -9.42 13.49
CA ALA A 106 -15.00 -10.49 13.77
C ALA A 106 -16.14 -10.03 14.69
N ASP A 107 -15.83 -9.25 15.74
CA ASP A 107 -16.85 -8.72 16.65
C ASP A 107 -17.70 -7.65 15.98
N LEU A 108 -17.11 -6.80 15.15
CA LEU A 108 -17.84 -5.80 14.38
C LEU A 108 -18.79 -6.45 13.37
N VAL A 109 -18.37 -7.50 12.67
CA VAL A 109 -19.20 -8.28 11.76
C VAL A 109 -20.37 -8.96 12.51
N LYS A 110 -20.11 -9.56 13.69
CA LYS A 110 -21.18 -10.11 14.53
C LYS A 110 -22.20 -9.03 14.92
N LEU A 111 -21.73 -7.84 15.29
CA LEU A 111 -22.59 -6.70 15.61
C LEU A 111 -23.43 -6.27 14.40
N GLY A 112 -22.81 -6.12 13.24
CA GLY A 112 -23.48 -5.78 11.98
C GLY A 112 -24.61 -6.77 11.65
N LYS A 113 -24.34 -8.08 11.72
CA LYS A 113 -25.32 -9.13 11.50
C LYS A 113 -26.51 -9.05 12.49
N LYS A 114 -26.21 -8.84 13.77
CA LYS A 114 -27.24 -8.70 14.81
C LYS A 114 -28.18 -7.53 14.53
N HIS A 115 -27.66 -6.40 14.06
CA HIS A 115 -28.44 -5.19 13.78
C HIS A 115 -28.87 -5.04 12.31
N LYS A 116 -28.54 -6.02 11.46
CA LYS A 116 -28.80 -5.99 10.00
C LYS A 116 -28.18 -4.75 9.31
N ILE A 117 -27.02 -4.32 9.79
CA ILE A 117 -26.25 -3.20 9.23
C ILE A 117 -25.01 -3.80 8.55
N PRO A 118 -24.75 -3.52 7.27
CA PRO A 118 -23.58 -4.02 6.56
C PRO A 118 -22.29 -3.52 7.20
N VAL A 119 -21.23 -4.35 7.10
CA VAL A 119 -19.87 -4.04 7.54
C VAL A 119 -18.98 -3.93 6.33
N MET A 120 -18.32 -2.78 6.18
CA MET A 120 -17.32 -2.53 5.16
C MET A 120 -15.92 -2.49 5.79
N VAL A 121 -14.96 -3.04 5.09
CA VAL A 121 -13.53 -2.95 5.43
C VAL A 121 -12.82 -2.13 4.38
N ASP A 122 -12.09 -1.10 4.80
CA ASP A 122 -11.08 -0.46 3.97
C ASP A 122 -9.69 -1.01 4.37
N TRP A 123 -9.14 -1.89 3.51
CA TRP A 123 -7.85 -2.56 3.70
C TRP A 123 -6.82 -2.02 2.71
N GLY A 124 -6.44 -0.75 2.84
CA GLY A 124 -5.68 0.02 1.85
C GLY A 124 -4.41 -0.64 1.28
N SER A 125 -3.71 -1.50 2.03
CA SER A 125 -2.47 -2.18 1.59
C SER A 125 -2.72 -3.28 0.55
N GLY A 126 -3.79 -4.06 0.68
CA GLY A 126 -4.27 -5.01 -0.31
C GLY A 126 -3.35 -6.21 -0.58
N SER A 127 -2.62 -6.75 0.41
CA SER A 127 -1.75 -7.91 0.16
C SER A 127 -2.56 -9.18 -0.14
N PHE A 128 -2.16 -9.95 -1.17
CA PHE A 128 -2.69 -11.29 -1.44
C PHE A 128 -1.89 -12.41 -0.77
N LEU A 129 -0.73 -12.08 -0.22
CA LEU A 129 0.23 -13.03 0.31
C LEU A 129 0.53 -12.74 1.77
N ASN A 130 0.91 -13.80 2.49
CA ASN A 130 1.57 -13.62 3.77
C ASN A 130 2.99 -13.06 3.53
N MET A 131 3.17 -11.77 3.72
CA MET A 131 4.42 -11.07 3.46
C MET A 131 5.59 -11.59 4.32
N LYS A 132 5.32 -12.19 5.49
CA LYS A 132 6.34 -12.87 6.31
C LYS A 132 7.06 -13.99 5.56
N THR A 133 6.38 -14.71 4.68
CA THR A 133 7.01 -15.77 3.89
C THR A 133 8.06 -15.25 2.91
N LEU A 134 7.98 -13.96 2.60
CA LEU A 134 8.95 -13.25 1.75
C LEU A 134 10.03 -12.53 2.56
N GLY A 135 10.04 -12.69 3.89
CA GLY A 135 10.96 -11.97 4.79
C GLY A 135 10.63 -10.48 4.94
N ILE A 136 9.39 -10.10 4.66
CA ILE A 136 8.84 -8.77 4.81
C ILE A 136 7.91 -8.78 6.03
N ALA A 137 7.39 -7.63 6.41
CA ALA A 137 6.51 -7.43 7.54
C ALA A 137 5.24 -8.31 7.59
N ASP A 138 4.62 -8.29 8.76
CA ASP A 138 3.39 -9.03 9.03
C ASP A 138 2.16 -8.29 8.51
N GLU A 139 1.86 -8.45 7.24
CA GLU A 139 0.62 -7.93 6.64
C GLU A 139 -0.36 -9.09 6.42
N ILE A 140 -1.59 -8.91 6.93
CA ILE A 140 -2.61 -9.96 6.81
C ILE A 140 -3.17 -9.99 5.39
N PRO A 141 -3.11 -11.14 4.70
CA PRO A 141 -3.66 -11.26 3.36
C PRO A 141 -5.17 -11.00 3.28
N VAL A 142 -5.60 -10.39 2.19
CA VAL A 142 -7.00 -10.06 1.91
C VAL A 142 -7.96 -11.25 2.09
N ASN A 143 -7.58 -12.43 1.62
CA ASN A 143 -8.39 -13.65 1.75
C ASN A 143 -8.59 -14.09 3.22
N LEU A 144 -7.63 -13.79 4.11
CA LEU A 144 -7.79 -14.07 5.55
C LEU A 144 -8.71 -13.03 6.22
N ILE A 145 -8.68 -11.77 5.78
CA ILE A 145 -9.63 -10.75 6.24
C ILE A 145 -11.05 -11.14 5.82
N MET A 146 -11.24 -11.59 4.58
CA MET A 146 -12.54 -12.04 4.06
C MET A 146 -13.11 -13.25 4.77
N LYS A 147 -12.30 -14.08 5.47
CA LYS A 147 -12.80 -15.16 6.34
C LYS A 147 -13.66 -14.66 7.50
N ASN A 148 -13.55 -13.40 7.89
CA ASN A 148 -14.45 -12.79 8.88
C ASN A 148 -15.85 -12.49 8.30
N ASN A 149 -16.06 -12.68 7.00
CA ASN A 149 -17.31 -12.42 6.27
C ASN A 149 -17.83 -10.98 6.44
N PRO A 150 -17.03 -9.92 6.19
CA PRO A 150 -17.58 -8.59 6.02
C PRO A 150 -18.44 -8.56 4.75
N ASP A 151 -19.37 -7.62 4.65
CA ASP A 151 -20.27 -7.50 3.49
C ASP A 151 -19.53 -7.02 2.24
N LEU A 152 -18.53 -6.16 2.43
CA LEU A 152 -17.62 -5.73 1.36
C LEU A 152 -16.27 -5.29 1.93
N MET A 153 -15.26 -5.29 1.07
CA MET A 153 -13.93 -4.78 1.36
C MET A 153 -13.38 -4.02 0.16
N THR A 154 -12.62 -2.96 0.43
CA THR A 154 -11.91 -2.17 -0.58
C THR A 154 -10.42 -2.18 -0.31
N PHE A 155 -9.61 -2.14 -1.39
CA PHE A 155 -8.14 -2.07 -1.30
C PHE A 155 -7.50 -1.56 -2.59
N SER A 156 -6.23 -1.17 -2.49
CA SER A 156 -5.44 -0.64 -3.62
C SER A 156 -4.81 -1.77 -4.45
N GLY A 157 -4.82 -1.62 -5.77
CA GLY A 157 -4.15 -2.56 -6.67
C GLY A 157 -2.66 -2.25 -6.93
N ASP A 158 -2.24 -1.03 -6.67
CA ASP A 158 -0.89 -0.50 -6.95
C ASP A 158 0.07 -0.48 -5.75
N LYS A 159 -0.34 -1.05 -4.62
CA LYS A 159 0.50 -1.21 -3.43
C LYS A 159 1.12 -2.61 -3.39
N LEU A 160 0.82 -3.39 -2.35
CA LEU A 160 1.43 -4.71 -2.14
C LEU A 160 1.03 -5.77 -3.19
N ILE A 161 -0.05 -5.54 -3.94
CA ILE A 161 -0.38 -6.37 -5.11
C ILE A 161 0.65 -6.18 -6.23
N GLY A 162 1.22 -4.97 -6.36
CA GLY A 162 2.20 -4.64 -7.41
C GLY A 162 1.57 -4.50 -8.79
N GLY A 163 0.28 -4.16 -8.86
CA GLY A 163 -0.45 -3.88 -10.08
C GLY A 163 -0.45 -2.40 -10.48
N PRO A 164 -1.22 -2.02 -11.51
CA PRO A 164 -1.47 -0.63 -11.85
C PRO A 164 -2.34 0.04 -10.81
N GLN A 165 -2.37 1.38 -10.81
CA GLN A 165 -3.26 2.15 -9.96
C GLN A 165 -4.71 1.74 -10.24
N SER A 166 -5.34 1.19 -9.21
CA SER A 166 -6.72 0.76 -9.24
C SER A 166 -7.27 0.63 -7.82
N GLY A 167 -8.56 0.79 -7.67
CA GLY A 167 -9.32 0.46 -6.48
C GLY A 167 -10.11 -0.82 -6.71
N ILE A 168 -10.00 -1.74 -5.79
CA ILE A 168 -10.68 -3.04 -5.88
C ILE A 168 -11.75 -3.11 -4.80
N ILE A 169 -12.95 -3.49 -5.18
CA ILE A 169 -14.10 -3.71 -4.29
C ILE A 169 -14.46 -5.19 -4.39
N VAL A 170 -14.47 -5.89 -3.27
CA VAL A 170 -14.90 -7.31 -3.21
C VAL A 170 -15.99 -7.48 -2.17
N GLY A 171 -16.90 -8.41 -2.39
CA GLY A 171 -17.99 -8.66 -1.46
C GLY A 171 -19.07 -9.57 -2.02
N SER A 172 -20.26 -9.51 -1.42
CA SER A 172 -21.42 -10.27 -1.89
C SER A 172 -21.87 -9.83 -3.26
N LYS A 173 -22.30 -10.78 -4.09
CA LYS A 173 -22.81 -10.52 -5.47
C LYS A 173 -23.92 -9.47 -5.47
N LYS A 174 -24.78 -9.49 -4.45
CA LYS A 174 -25.90 -8.54 -4.31
C LYS A 174 -25.39 -7.09 -4.13
N ILE A 175 -24.41 -6.86 -3.26
CA ILE A 175 -23.86 -5.53 -2.98
C ILE A 175 -23.05 -5.04 -4.18
N ILE A 176 -22.17 -5.88 -4.74
CA ILE A 176 -21.36 -5.51 -5.90
C ILE A 176 -22.23 -5.13 -7.10
N LYS A 177 -23.34 -5.86 -7.35
CA LYS A 177 -24.28 -5.50 -8.42
C LYS A 177 -24.93 -4.14 -8.21
N LYS A 178 -25.28 -3.78 -6.96
CA LYS A 178 -25.82 -2.45 -6.63
C LYS A 178 -24.77 -1.36 -6.92
N ILE A 179 -23.54 -1.54 -6.41
CA ILE A 179 -22.43 -0.60 -6.63
C ILE A 179 -22.16 -0.42 -8.14
N GLN A 180 -22.20 -1.50 -8.92
CA GLN A 180 -22.02 -1.46 -10.37
C GLN A 180 -23.12 -0.69 -11.09
N SER A 181 -24.34 -0.68 -10.56
CA SER A 181 -25.49 0.05 -11.11
C SER A 181 -25.53 1.53 -10.68
N ASN A 182 -24.69 1.95 -9.74
CA ASN A 182 -24.58 3.34 -9.31
C ASN A 182 -24.03 4.20 -10.45
N THR A 183 -24.62 5.38 -10.67
CA THR A 183 -24.22 6.30 -11.74
C THR A 183 -22.76 6.78 -11.61
N LEU A 184 -22.25 6.93 -10.38
CA LEU A 184 -20.85 7.29 -10.13
C LEU A 184 -19.87 6.23 -10.64
N TYR A 185 -20.28 4.96 -10.73
CA TYR A 185 -19.42 3.92 -11.27
C TYR A 185 -18.95 4.24 -12.70
N ARG A 186 -19.83 4.84 -13.52
CA ARG A 186 -19.48 5.24 -14.89
C ARG A 186 -18.33 6.25 -14.93
N ILE A 187 -18.27 7.14 -13.93
CA ILE A 187 -17.23 8.18 -13.80
C ILE A 187 -15.93 7.57 -13.25
N LEU A 188 -16.05 6.63 -12.32
CA LEU A 188 -14.93 6.10 -11.54
C LEU A 188 -14.32 4.80 -12.09
N ARG A 189 -14.90 4.19 -13.12
CA ARG A 189 -14.39 2.95 -13.69
C ARG A 189 -12.99 3.11 -14.30
N SER A 190 -12.17 2.10 -14.14
CA SER A 190 -10.86 2.01 -14.78
C SER A 190 -10.97 1.89 -16.31
N ASP A 191 -9.96 2.36 -17.00
CA ASP A 191 -9.77 2.19 -18.43
C ASP A 191 -9.36 0.75 -18.80
N LYS A 192 -9.37 0.44 -20.11
CA LYS A 192 -9.07 -0.90 -20.62
C LYS A 192 -7.61 -1.32 -20.41
N ILE A 193 -6.67 -0.36 -20.45
CA ILE A 193 -5.23 -0.64 -20.28
C ILE A 193 -4.98 -1.03 -18.82
N THR A 194 -5.52 -0.27 -17.87
CA THR A 194 -5.44 -0.59 -16.44
C THR A 194 -6.02 -1.98 -16.14
N ILE A 195 -7.17 -2.32 -16.73
CA ILE A 195 -7.77 -3.65 -16.54
C ILE A 195 -6.89 -4.76 -17.12
N ALA A 196 -6.32 -4.58 -18.30
CA ALA A 196 -5.44 -5.58 -18.94
C ALA A 196 -4.15 -5.79 -18.12
N LEU A 197 -3.52 -4.69 -17.64
CA LEU A 197 -2.34 -4.77 -16.79
C LEU A 197 -2.64 -5.43 -15.45
N LEU A 198 -3.78 -5.09 -14.84
CA LEU A 198 -4.21 -5.71 -13.58
C LEU A 198 -4.46 -7.21 -13.77
N GLU A 199 -5.11 -7.61 -14.87
CA GLU A 199 -5.34 -9.03 -15.20
C GLU A 199 -4.03 -9.79 -15.30
N GLU A 200 -3.01 -9.25 -15.98
CA GLU A 200 -1.70 -9.90 -16.11
C GLU A 200 -1.02 -10.07 -14.74
N VAL A 201 -1.08 -9.04 -13.89
CA VAL A 201 -0.57 -9.15 -12.52
C VAL A 201 -1.31 -10.23 -11.73
N LEU A 202 -2.65 -10.28 -11.81
CA LEU A 202 -3.45 -11.30 -11.12
C LEU A 202 -3.17 -12.72 -11.63
N ARG A 203 -2.90 -12.89 -12.93
CA ARG A 203 -2.48 -14.17 -13.50
C ARG A 203 -1.17 -14.65 -12.92
N SER A 204 -0.23 -13.72 -12.62
CA SER A 204 1.07 -14.07 -12.03
C SER A 204 0.94 -14.70 -10.65
N TYR A 205 -0.11 -14.42 -9.89
CA TYR A 205 -0.37 -15.04 -8.58
C TYR A 205 -0.81 -16.50 -8.64
N ASN A 206 -1.24 -16.98 -9.82
CA ASN A 206 -1.68 -18.36 -10.02
C ASN A 206 -0.54 -19.30 -10.46
N VAL A 207 0.71 -18.82 -10.56
CA VAL A 207 1.85 -19.63 -10.97
C VAL A 207 2.87 -19.76 -9.85
N ASN A 208 3.58 -20.88 -9.82
CA ASN A 208 4.74 -21.05 -8.96
C ASN A 208 5.79 -19.99 -9.33
N ASN A 209 6.46 -19.41 -8.32
CA ASN A 209 7.43 -18.30 -8.48
C ASN A 209 6.81 -16.96 -8.93
N PHE A 210 5.61 -16.64 -8.49
CA PHE A 210 4.93 -15.36 -8.75
C PHE A 210 5.81 -14.14 -8.38
N SER A 211 6.65 -14.23 -7.33
CA SER A 211 7.56 -13.16 -6.91
C SER A 211 8.57 -12.78 -8.00
N ASP A 212 8.95 -13.72 -8.87
CA ASP A 212 9.87 -13.44 -9.97
C ASP A 212 9.21 -12.67 -11.12
N LYS A 213 7.92 -12.83 -11.30
CA LYS A 213 7.12 -12.14 -12.32
C LYS A 213 6.58 -10.80 -11.84
N ASN A 214 6.39 -10.63 -10.53
CA ASN A 214 5.93 -9.38 -9.95
C ASN A 214 7.12 -8.53 -9.49
N ILE A 215 7.37 -7.44 -10.20
CA ILE A 215 8.53 -6.56 -9.97
C ILE A 215 8.57 -6.01 -8.54
N SER A 216 7.44 -5.55 -8.01
CA SER A 216 7.36 -4.97 -6.67
C SER A 216 7.70 -6.02 -5.61
N LEU A 217 7.12 -7.21 -5.71
CA LEU A 217 7.41 -8.31 -4.78
C LEU A 217 8.86 -8.80 -4.91
N LYS A 218 9.41 -8.86 -6.13
CA LYS A 218 10.81 -9.22 -6.37
C LYS A 218 11.77 -8.24 -5.71
N MET A 219 11.51 -6.94 -5.86
CA MET A 219 12.30 -5.90 -5.19
C MET A 219 12.23 -6.06 -3.67
N LEU A 220 11.02 -6.13 -3.10
CA LEU A 220 10.80 -6.21 -1.66
C LEU A 220 11.44 -7.47 -1.05
N SER A 221 11.32 -8.63 -1.69
CA SER A 221 11.82 -9.92 -1.21
C SER A 221 13.32 -10.18 -1.45
N THR A 222 14.00 -9.34 -2.25
CA THR A 222 15.43 -9.52 -2.55
C THR A 222 16.25 -9.43 -1.27
N LYS A 223 16.97 -10.50 -0.93
CA LYS A 223 17.74 -10.63 0.31
C LYS A 223 18.99 -9.74 0.32
N ARG A 224 19.41 -9.29 1.49
CA ARG A 224 20.58 -8.43 1.71
C ARG A 224 21.86 -8.97 1.09
N ASN A 225 22.11 -10.28 1.16
CA ASN A 225 23.31 -10.88 0.58
C ASN A 225 23.39 -10.74 -0.95
N VAL A 226 22.24 -10.79 -1.65
CA VAL A 226 22.16 -10.55 -3.10
C VAL A 226 22.44 -9.07 -3.40
N LEU A 227 21.88 -8.16 -2.60
CA LEU A 227 22.13 -6.72 -2.75
C LEU A 227 23.59 -6.37 -2.47
N LYS A 228 24.22 -7.02 -1.48
CA LYS A 228 25.66 -6.88 -1.20
C LYS A 228 26.50 -7.25 -2.40
N LYS A 229 26.22 -8.37 -3.06
CA LYS A 229 26.91 -8.79 -4.29
C LYS A 229 26.75 -7.76 -5.42
N ARG A 230 25.52 -7.24 -5.63
CA ARG A 230 25.27 -6.16 -6.60
C ARG A 230 26.10 -4.91 -6.30
N GLY A 231 26.16 -4.49 -5.06
CA GLY A 231 26.96 -3.33 -4.64
C GLY A 231 28.45 -3.54 -4.86
N GLN A 232 28.98 -4.72 -4.57
CA GLN A 232 30.37 -5.09 -4.83
C GLN A 232 30.68 -5.09 -6.34
N GLU A 233 29.77 -5.61 -7.17
CA GLU A 233 29.90 -5.59 -8.63
C GLU A 233 29.91 -4.15 -9.17
N ILE A 234 29.03 -3.26 -8.68
CA ILE A 234 29.07 -1.85 -9.07
C ILE A 234 30.41 -1.21 -8.70
N LEU A 235 30.89 -1.43 -7.45
CA LEU A 235 32.14 -0.85 -6.98
C LEU A 235 33.34 -1.34 -7.80
N SER A 236 33.37 -2.61 -8.24
CA SER A 236 34.45 -3.13 -9.08
C SER A 236 34.50 -2.52 -10.48
N LEU A 237 33.40 -1.89 -10.93
CA LEU A 237 33.28 -1.23 -12.25
C LEU A 237 33.52 0.29 -12.18
N ILE A 238 33.70 0.85 -10.98
CA ILE A 238 33.94 2.29 -10.79
C ILE A 238 35.45 2.54 -10.66
N ASP A 239 35.92 3.61 -11.29
CA ASP A 239 37.32 4.04 -11.20
C ASP A 239 37.70 4.35 -9.75
N ASN A 240 38.88 3.86 -9.30
CA ASN A 240 39.38 4.08 -7.95
C ASN A 240 39.46 5.57 -7.58
N LYS A 241 39.81 6.45 -8.52
CA LYS A 241 39.84 7.91 -8.33
C LYS A 241 38.45 8.45 -7.97
N LYS A 242 37.39 7.94 -8.62
CA LYS A 242 36.00 8.33 -8.33
C LYS A 242 35.55 7.80 -6.97
N ILE A 243 35.88 6.55 -6.62
CA ILE A 243 35.58 5.99 -5.29
C ILE A 243 36.18 6.87 -4.20
N GLN A 244 37.43 7.31 -4.35
CA GLN A 244 38.14 8.14 -3.36
C GLN A 244 37.61 9.59 -3.31
N SER A 245 37.36 10.22 -4.46
CA SER A 245 36.89 11.61 -4.53
C SER A 245 35.45 11.76 -4.03
N LEU A 246 34.59 10.81 -4.34
CA LEU A 246 33.18 10.76 -3.90
C LEU A 246 33.01 10.03 -2.56
N ARG A 247 34.08 9.43 -2.01
CA ARG A 247 34.07 8.61 -0.78
C ARG A 247 32.95 7.58 -0.78
N ILE A 248 32.84 6.80 -1.86
CA ILE A 248 31.80 5.82 -2.03
C ILE A 248 32.01 4.64 -1.09
N LYS A 249 30.95 4.27 -0.36
CA LYS A 249 30.94 3.09 0.52
C LYS A 249 29.69 2.26 0.29
N LEU A 250 29.81 0.94 0.34
CA LEU A 250 28.70 0.02 0.43
C LEU A 250 28.33 -0.17 1.89
N ILE A 251 27.11 0.17 2.26
CA ILE A 251 26.64 0.13 3.64
C ILE A 251 25.32 -0.64 3.75
N GLU A 252 25.03 -1.14 4.94
CA GLU A 252 23.73 -1.66 5.28
C GLU A 252 22.73 -0.49 5.36
N SER A 253 21.53 -0.72 4.81
CA SER A 253 20.45 0.22 4.81
C SER A 253 19.12 -0.48 5.10
N TYR A 254 18.10 0.33 5.31
CA TYR A 254 16.74 -0.13 5.47
C TYR A 254 15.83 0.73 4.59
N VAL A 255 14.84 0.09 3.99
CA VAL A 255 13.82 0.74 3.17
C VAL A 255 12.43 0.44 3.70
N GLU A 256 11.49 1.28 3.32
CA GLU A 256 10.06 1.09 3.59
C GLU A 256 9.38 0.57 2.31
N ALA A 257 8.23 -0.11 2.47
CA ALA A 257 7.46 -0.59 1.31
C ALA A 257 6.88 0.54 0.47
N GLY A 258 6.83 1.76 1.01
CA GLY A 258 6.32 2.95 0.35
C GLY A 258 4.79 3.06 0.36
N SER A 259 4.28 4.18 -0.17
CA SER A 259 2.84 4.47 -0.30
C SER A 259 2.03 4.33 1.00
N GLY A 260 2.65 4.55 2.18
CA GLY A 260 2.00 4.39 3.48
C GLY A 260 1.61 2.94 3.81
N SER A 261 2.30 1.96 3.25
CA SER A 261 2.17 0.55 3.61
C SER A 261 3.31 0.12 4.51
N LEU A 262 3.01 -0.60 5.60
CA LEU A 262 4.01 -1.14 6.54
C LEU A 262 4.92 -0.05 7.18
N PRO A 263 4.37 0.92 7.90
CA PRO A 263 5.09 2.13 8.30
C PRO A 263 6.18 1.90 9.36
N GLU A 264 6.12 0.80 10.12
CA GLU A 264 7.11 0.45 11.14
C GLU A 264 8.13 -0.59 10.68
N ASP A 265 7.90 -1.22 9.52
CA ASP A 265 8.69 -2.33 9.07
C ASP A 265 9.86 -1.86 8.21
N LYS A 266 11.02 -1.96 8.80
CA LYS A 266 12.29 -1.70 8.12
C LYS A 266 12.72 -2.94 7.35
N ILE A 267 12.57 -2.89 6.02
CA ILE A 267 13.00 -3.97 5.14
C ILE A 267 14.52 -3.84 4.94
N GLU A 268 15.23 -4.91 5.22
CA GLU A 268 16.69 -4.95 5.06
C GLU A 268 17.12 -4.65 3.63
N SER A 269 18.12 -3.78 3.47
CA SER A 269 18.70 -3.40 2.19
C SER A 269 20.21 -3.18 2.27
N MET A 270 20.80 -2.79 1.15
CA MET A 270 22.15 -2.29 0.98
C MET A 270 22.12 -1.03 0.13
N ALA A 271 22.95 -0.06 0.44
CA ALA A 271 23.05 1.17 -0.34
C ALA A 271 24.52 1.54 -0.63
N LEU A 272 24.74 2.20 -1.75
CA LEU A 272 25.94 2.95 -2.00
C LEU A 272 25.76 4.34 -1.39
N SER A 273 26.61 4.70 -0.43
CA SER A 273 26.63 6.03 0.19
C SER A 273 27.75 6.87 -0.41
N PHE A 274 27.49 8.16 -0.62
CA PHE A 274 28.41 9.11 -1.23
C PHE A 274 28.61 10.31 -0.30
N ASN A 275 29.87 10.69 -0.09
CA ASN A 275 30.28 11.87 0.68
C ASN A 275 31.35 12.65 -0.12
N PRO A 276 30.97 13.40 -1.17
CA PRO A 276 31.91 14.03 -2.07
C PRO A 276 32.81 15.06 -1.38
N LYS A 277 34.10 15.14 -1.79
CA LYS A 277 35.07 16.08 -1.21
C LYS A 277 35.01 17.48 -1.84
N GLN A 278 34.73 17.56 -3.14
CA GLN A 278 34.85 18.79 -3.96
C GLN A 278 33.53 19.38 -4.40
N THR A 279 32.41 18.75 -4.05
CA THR A 279 31.05 19.20 -4.40
C THR A 279 30.11 18.89 -3.24
N ASN A 280 28.92 19.47 -3.23
CA ASN A 280 27.89 19.10 -2.27
C ASN A 280 27.01 17.94 -2.80
N VAL A 281 26.25 17.32 -1.92
CA VAL A 281 25.41 16.15 -2.24
C VAL A 281 24.23 16.49 -3.14
N GLU A 282 23.72 17.72 -3.09
CA GLU A 282 22.66 18.22 -3.95
C GLU A 282 23.13 18.31 -5.40
N LYS A 283 24.32 18.89 -5.62
CA LYS A 283 24.92 18.97 -6.95
C LYS A 283 25.24 17.58 -7.50
N LEU A 284 25.79 16.68 -6.67
CA LEU A 284 26.01 15.29 -7.05
C LEU A 284 24.71 14.60 -7.46
N SER A 285 23.66 14.73 -6.64
CA SER A 285 22.32 14.19 -6.92
C SER A 285 21.77 14.73 -8.25
N PHE A 286 21.91 16.03 -8.49
CA PHE A 286 21.50 16.66 -9.74
C PHE A 286 22.27 16.12 -10.95
N GLN A 287 23.60 16.03 -10.85
CA GLN A 287 24.44 15.51 -11.94
C GLN A 287 24.10 14.06 -12.29
N LEU A 288 23.95 13.19 -11.28
CA LEU A 288 23.54 11.78 -11.48
C LEU A 288 22.15 11.65 -12.09
N ARG A 289 21.20 12.49 -11.68
CA ARG A 289 19.83 12.45 -12.20
C ARG A 289 19.74 12.95 -13.64
N THR A 290 20.61 13.90 -14.04
CA THR A 290 20.58 14.52 -15.36
C THR A 290 21.60 13.94 -16.34
N CYS A 291 22.45 12.99 -15.91
CA CYS A 291 23.36 12.32 -16.82
C CYS A 291 22.61 11.40 -17.79
N ASN A 292 23.31 10.93 -18.84
CA ASN A 292 22.69 10.16 -19.94
C ASN A 292 21.88 8.93 -19.49
N GLN A 293 22.29 8.25 -18.41
CA GLN A 293 21.57 7.06 -17.89
C GLN A 293 20.59 7.39 -16.76
N GLY A 294 20.59 8.62 -16.25
CA GLY A 294 19.69 9.08 -15.20
C GLY A 294 19.65 8.19 -13.95
N VAL A 295 20.48 8.49 -12.94
CA VAL A 295 20.50 7.73 -11.68
C VAL A 295 19.82 8.55 -10.58
N VAL A 296 18.73 8.00 -10.02
CA VAL A 296 17.97 8.63 -8.94
C VAL A 296 18.35 7.99 -7.61
N GLY A 297 18.68 8.83 -6.63
CA GLY A 297 18.93 8.43 -5.25
C GLY A 297 18.23 9.41 -4.30
N TYR A 298 18.59 9.34 -3.02
CA TYR A 298 18.06 10.24 -2.00
C TYR A 298 19.17 10.83 -1.14
N ILE A 299 18.89 11.96 -0.50
CA ILE A 299 19.81 12.64 0.41
C ILE A 299 19.27 12.46 1.84
N SER A 300 20.16 12.00 2.72
CA SER A 300 19.89 11.90 4.16
C SER A 300 21.16 12.17 4.95
N LYS A 301 21.06 12.92 6.07
CA LYS A 301 22.20 13.26 6.94
C LYS A 301 23.43 13.77 6.18
N ASN A 302 23.19 14.63 5.20
CA ASN A 302 24.23 15.22 4.32
C ASN A 302 25.07 14.18 3.53
N LEU A 303 24.47 13.03 3.21
CA LEU A 303 25.03 12.00 2.34
C LEU A 303 24.02 11.73 1.22
N PHE A 304 24.52 11.40 0.02
CA PHE A 304 23.70 10.91 -1.08
C PHE A 304 23.72 9.39 -1.07
N PHE A 305 22.58 8.75 -1.38
CA PHE A 305 22.44 7.30 -1.37
C PHE A 305 21.81 6.79 -2.66
N ILE A 306 22.31 5.67 -3.15
CA ILE A 306 21.65 4.83 -4.14
C ILE A 306 21.30 3.51 -3.43
N ASP A 307 20.02 3.29 -3.12
CA ASP A 307 19.59 2.05 -2.49
C ASP A 307 19.45 0.93 -3.54
N LEU A 308 20.05 -0.22 -3.24
CA LEU A 308 20.17 -1.33 -4.18
C LEU A 308 18.93 -2.21 -4.25
N LYS A 309 17.95 -2.01 -3.34
CA LYS A 309 16.66 -2.71 -3.37
C LYS A 309 15.89 -2.41 -4.66
N ALA A 310 15.98 -1.18 -5.15
CA ALA A 310 15.34 -0.73 -6.38
C ALA A 310 16.20 -0.88 -7.64
N VAL A 311 17.38 -1.52 -7.55
CA VAL A 311 18.33 -1.65 -8.67
C VAL A 311 18.32 -3.08 -9.21
N PHE A 312 18.03 -3.24 -10.51
CA PHE A 312 18.08 -4.54 -11.19
C PHE A 312 19.49 -4.92 -11.64
N GLN A 313 19.75 -6.21 -11.82
CA GLN A 313 21.03 -6.72 -12.29
C GLN A 313 21.48 -6.08 -13.62
N SER A 314 20.54 -5.84 -14.54
CA SER A 314 20.80 -5.20 -15.84
C SER A 314 21.20 -3.72 -15.75
N GLN A 315 21.05 -3.08 -14.59
CA GLN A 315 21.34 -1.67 -14.38
C GLN A 315 22.72 -1.41 -13.75
N LEU A 316 23.40 -2.43 -13.22
CA LEU A 316 24.64 -2.28 -12.46
C LEU A 316 25.74 -1.57 -13.28
N LYS A 317 25.96 -2.02 -14.51
CA LYS A 317 26.93 -1.40 -15.43
C LYS A 317 26.56 0.05 -15.77
N LYS A 318 25.26 0.34 -15.95
CA LYS A 318 24.78 1.69 -16.26
C LYS A 318 25.04 2.66 -15.11
N ILE A 319 24.82 2.22 -13.87
CA ILE A 319 25.11 3.01 -12.67
C ILE A 319 26.62 3.30 -12.57
N ALA A 320 27.48 2.30 -12.78
CA ALA A 320 28.92 2.50 -12.75
C ALA A 320 29.41 3.48 -13.84
N ILE A 321 28.89 3.37 -15.07
CA ILE A 321 29.17 4.31 -16.16
C ILE A 321 28.76 5.73 -15.76
N SER A 322 27.58 5.93 -15.20
CA SER A 322 27.10 7.26 -14.77
C SER A 322 28.00 7.86 -13.69
N ILE A 323 28.49 7.05 -12.74
CA ILE A 323 29.39 7.53 -11.70
C ILE A 323 30.77 7.86 -12.28
N ASN A 324 31.28 7.10 -13.23
CA ASN A 324 32.57 7.36 -13.86
C ASN A 324 32.55 8.60 -14.74
N SER A 325 31.38 8.97 -15.29
CA SER A 325 31.22 10.17 -16.14
C SER A 325 31.16 11.50 -15.37
N LEU A 326 31.03 11.46 -14.04
CA LEU A 326 31.07 12.65 -13.18
C LEU A 326 32.49 13.26 -13.15
#